data_b3de41db8e14c1a5f2b5df048adcd33c
#
_entry.id   b3de41db8e14c1a5f2b5df048adcd33c
#
_cell.length_a   1.000
_cell.length_b   1.000
_cell.length_c   1.000
_cell.angle_alpha   90.00
_cell.angle_beta   90.00
_cell.angle_gamma   90.00
#
_symmetry.space_group_name_H-M   'P 1'
#
loop_
_entity.id
_entity.type
_entity.pdbx_description
1 polymer ?
#
loop_
_entity_poly.entity_id
_entity_poly.type
_entity_poly.pdbx_seq_one_letter_code
_entity_poly.pdbx_strand_id
1 'polypeptide(L)'
;MSKLSIGTWLSLPNESIAEIFANAGYEWIVIDLEHSSIGINQAEKLIRVIDLAGSKPFVRLSAHDTSQIKRVLDAGAKGILAPMIETVNQTENIISACQYPPDGVRGMGLARAQGYGENSAKKKYINQKVNEIEIYVQIESKKGLKNCKEIFSKNINGYFIGPYDLSASLNNPGKFDTDEFYNAEKIILSAAKEEGIKCGYHLVEPDKDKINKLNDKGYNMIAFSVDIRMLDVTARLPFNLK
;
A
#
# COMPACT_ATOMS: atom_id res chain seq x y z
N MET A 1 10.73 -6.68 -18.07
CA MET A 1 9.56 -6.60 -17.17
C MET A 1 10.06 -6.69 -15.73
N SER A 2 9.62 -5.83 -14.83
CA SER A 2 9.95 -5.95 -13.39
C SER A 2 9.33 -7.26 -12.85
N LYS A 3 10.03 -7.93 -11.92
CA LYS A 3 9.58 -9.17 -11.28
C LYS A 3 8.22 -8.93 -10.62
N LEU A 4 7.26 -9.85 -10.81
CA LEU A 4 5.98 -9.85 -10.11
C LEU A 4 6.23 -9.99 -8.60
N SER A 5 5.60 -9.13 -7.82
CA SER A 5 5.64 -9.12 -6.35
C SER A 5 4.22 -9.30 -5.81
N ILE A 6 4.04 -10.26 -4.90
CA ILE A 6 2.74 -10.60 -4.33
C ILE A 6 2.72 -10.25 -2.85
N GLY A 7 1.71 -9.50 -2.46
CA GLY A 7 1.38 -9.17 -1.09
C GLY A 7 -0.09 -9.40 -0.80
N THR A 8 -0.53 -8.95 0.37
CA THR A 8 -1.92 -9.04 0.80
C THR A 8 -2.31 -7.88 1.71
N TRP A 9 -3.59 -7.81 2.08
CA TRP A 9 -4.17 -6.78 2.94
C TRP A 9 -4.58 -7.36 4.29
N LEU A 10 -4.42 -6.59 5.36
CA LEU A 10 -4.76 -6.94 6.73
C LEU A 10 -5.68 -5.86 7.32
N SER A 11 -6.91 -6.23 7.63
CA SER A 11 -7.93 -5.36 8.22
C SER A 11 -8.36 -5.80 9.63
N LEU A 12 -7.96 -6.99 10.08
CA LEU A 12 -8.17 -7.46 11.43
C LEU A 12 -6.93 -7.22 12.31
N PRO A 13 -7.09 -6.66 13.52
CA PRO A 13 -5.97 -6.41 14.43
C PRO A 13 -5.52 -7.69 15.15
N ASN A 14 -5.08 -8.70 14.39
CA ASN A 14 -4.71 -10.00 14.93
C ASN A 14 -3.29 -10.39 14.48
N GLU A 15 -2.39 -10.53 15.43
CA GLU A 15 -0.98 -10.83 15.21
C GLU A 15 -0.76 -12.22 14.60
N SER A 16 -1.62 -13.21 14.93
CA SER A 16 -1.52 -14.57 14.37
C SER A 16 -1.84 -14.59 12.88
N ILE A 17 -2.83 -13.77 12.43
CA ILE A 17 -3.14 -13.63 11.00
C ILE A 17 -1.95 -13.01 10.27
N ALA A 18 -1.35 -11.96 10.85
CA ALA A 18 -0.18 -11.30 10.28
C ALA A 18 1.01 -12.28 10.12
N GLU A 19 1.26 -13.11 11.14
CA GLU A 19 2.30 -14.13 11.12
C GLU A 19 2.02 -15.24 10.09
N ILE A 20 0.77 -15.73 10.01
CA ILE A 20 0.35 -16.74 9.02
C ILE A 20 0.61 -16.20 7.60
N PHE A 21 0.23 -14.96 7.32
CA PHE A 21 0.44 -14.37 6.00
C PHE A 21 1.93 -14.21 5.67
N ALA A 22 2.74 -13.72 6.60
CA ALA A 22 4.18 -13.60 6.39
C ALA A 22 4.82 -14.97 6.12
N ASN A 23 4.47 -15.99 6.90
CA ASN A 23 4.96 -17.37 6.73
C ASN A 23 4.41 -18.06 5.46
N ALA A 24 3.28 -17.62 4.94
CA ALA A 24 2.74 -18.10 3.66
C ALA A 24 3.55 -17.61 2.44
N GLY A 25 4.45 -16.64 2.62
CA GLY A 25 5.36 -16.16 1.58
C GLY A 25 4.95 -14.87 0.91
N TYR A 26 3.99 -14.12 1.46
CA TYR A 26 3.71 -12.76 0.98
C TYR A 26 4.93 -11.87 1.19
N GLU A 27 5.40 -11.22 0.12
CA GLU A 27 6.60 -10.36 0.17
C GLU A 27 6.35 -9.08 0.99
N TRP A 28 5.10 -8.62 1.00
CA TRP A 28 4.65 -7.44 1.73
C TRP A 28 3.20 -7.60 2.18
N ILE A 29 2.86 -6.95 3.28
CA ILE A 29 1.51 -6.98 3.87
C ILE A 29 1.11 -5.55 4.21
N VAL A 30 -0.03 -5.11 3.68
CA VAL A 30 -0.59 -3.78 3.95
C VAL A 30 -1.50 -3.85 5.16
N ILE A 31 -1.17 -3.13 6.21
CA ILE A 31 -2.04 -2.89 7.37
C ILE A 31 -2.96 -1.72 7.01
N ASP A 32 -4.25 -1.96 7.07
CA ASP A 32 -5.25 -1.00 6.64
C ASP A 32 -5.74 -0.13 7.81
N LEU A 33 -5.45 1.18 7.78
CA LEU A 33 -5.97 2.14 8.76
C LEU A 33 -7.15 2.96 8.22
N GLU A 34 -7.53 2.76 6.95
CA GLU A 34 -8.62 3.49 6.32
C GLU A 34 -9.96 2.77 6.49
N HIS A 35 -10.04 1.51 6.05
CA HIS A 35 -11.29 0.73 6.08
C HIS A 35 -11.23 -0.42 7.10
N SER A 36 -10.65 -0.14 8.27
CA SER A 36 -10.62 -1.08 9.38
C SER A 36 -10.76 -0.37 10.73
N SER A 37 -10.87 -1.14 11.80
CA SER A 37 -10.84 -0.61 13.17
C SER A 37 -9.43 -0.58 13.77
N ILE A 38 -8.38 -0.81 12.97
CA ILE A 38 -7.00 -0.86 13.45
C ILE A 38 -6.53 0.54 13.85
N GLY A 39 -6.24 0.72 15.13
CA GLY A 39 -5.58 1.92 15.64
C GLY A 39 -4.05 1.81 15.61
N ILE A 40 -3.38 2.94 15.87
CA ILE A 40 -1.90 3.00 15.82
C ILE A 40 -1.22 1.98 16.75
N ASN A 41 -1.77 1.73 17.95
CA ASN A 41 -1.20 0.77 18.90
C ASN A 41 -1.26 -0.68 18.38
N GLN A 42 -2.33 -1.02 17.65
CA GLN A 42 -2.48 -2.32 16.99
C GLN A 42 -1.56 -2.41 15.76
N ALA A 43 -1.51 -1.33 14.96
CA ALA A 43 -0.63 -1.26 13.80
C ALA A 43 0.85 -1.46 14.20
N GLU A 44 1.32 -0.88 15.32
CA GLU A 44 2.69 -1.08 15.81
C GLU A 44 3.00 -2.56 16.08
N LYS A 45 2.08 -3.31 16.68
CA LYS A 45 2.23 -4.73 16.94
C LYS A 45 2.28 -5.53 15.65
N LEU A 46 1.36 -5.26 14.72
CA LEU A 46 1.30 -5.92 13.41
C LEU A 46 2.57 -5.64 12.58
N ILE A 47 3.03 -4.38 12.55
CA ILE A 47 4.29 -3.99 11.88
C ILE A 47 5.46 -4.82 12.42
N ARG A 48 5.54 -4.99 13.75
CA ARG A 48 6.61 -5.75 14.40
C ARG A 48 6.57 -7.22 14.02
N VAL A 49 5.40 -7.85 14.05
CA VAL A 49 5.22 -9.26 13.70
C VAL A 49 5.57 -9.49 12.24
N ILE A 50 5.04 -8.70 11.31
CA ILE A 50 5.29 -8.82 9.88
C ILE A 50 6.78 -8.67 9.56
N ASP A 51 7.45 -7.65 10.12
CA ASP A 51 8.88 -7.38 9.91
C ASP A 51 9.78 -8.50 10.48
N LEU A 52 9.47 -9.01 11.67
CA LEU A 52 10.21 -10.11 12.29
C LEU A 52 10.00 -11.45 11.58
N ALA A 53 8.84 -11.66 10.98
CA ALA A 53 8.56 -12.84 10.16
C ALA A 53 9.12 -12.75 8.72
N GLY A 54 9.80 -11.64 8.37
CA GLY A 54 10.53 -11.50 7.11
C GLY A 54 9.76 -10.88 5.95
N SER A 55 8.49 -10.48 6.16
CA SER A 55 7.72 -9.72 5.16
C SER A 55 7.87 -8.22 5.39
N LYS A 56 7.61 -7.41 4.36
CA LYS A 56 7.62 -5.94 4.48
C LYS A 56 6.27 -5.44 5.01
N PRO A 57 6.21 -4.81 6.20
CA PRO A 57 5.01 -4.15 6.67
C PRO A 57 4.81 -2.82 5.95
N PHE A 58 3.73 -2.72 5.19
CA PHE A 58 3.23 -1.47 4.63
C PHE A 58 1.99 -1.02 5.40
N VAL A 59 1.69 0.27 5.38
CA VAL A 59 0.52 0.81 6.06
C VAL A 59 -0.28 1.69 5.10
N ARG A 60 -1.56 1.34 4.87
CA ARG A 60 -2.49 2.27 4.24
C ARG A 60 -2.95 3.28 5.28
N LEU A 61 -2.73 4.56 4.98
CA LEU A 61 -3.12 5.66 5.85
C LEU A 61 -4.64 5.86 5.82
N SER A 62 -5.21 6.38 6.90
CA SER A 62 -6.62 6.76 6.93
C SER A 62 -6.88 8.15 6.33
N ALA A 63 -5.83 8.97 6.25
CA ALA A 63 -5.84 10.33 5.70
C ALA A 63 -4.40 10.78 5.41
N HIS A 64 -4.23 11.95 4.79
CA HIS A 64 -2.93 12.55 4.53
C HIS A 64 -2.36 13.25 5.79
N ASP A 65 -2.38 12.55 6.93
CA ASP A 65 -1.96 13.09 8.21
C ASP A 65 -0.47 12.83 8.47
N THR A 66 0.32 13.89 8.57
CA THR A 66 1.76 13.83 8.86
C THR A 66 2.08 13.17 10.21
N SER A 67 1.19 13.31 11.19
CA SER A 67 1.33 12.66 12.50
C SER A 67 1.17 11.15 12.40
N GLN A 68 0.19 10.67 11.61
CA GLN A 68 0.00 9.25 11.36
C GLN A 68 1.19 8.67 10.61
N ILE A 69 1.67 9.34 9.55
CA ILE A 69 2.85 8.93 8.77
C ILE A 69 4.06 8.76 9.70
N LYS A 70 4.37 9.77 10.50
CA LYS A 70 5.49 9.72 11.45
C LYS A 70 5.38 8.51 12.38
N ARG A 71 4.20 8.27 12.98
CA ARG A 71 4.00 7.21 13.97
C ARG A 71 4.14 5.81 13.38
N VAL A 72 3.59 5.54 12.20
CA VAL A 72 3.72 4.23 11.55
C VAL A 72 5.15 3.97 11.08
N LEU A 73 5.84 4.99 10.58
CA LEU A 73 7.23 4.89 10.18
C LEU A 73 8.16 4.70 11.39
N ASP A 74 7.88 5.36 12.52
CA ASP A 74 8.63 5.19 13.77
C ASP A 74 8.42 3.79 14.37
N ALA A 75 7.22 3.21 14.19
CA ALA A 75 6.95 1.80 14.54
C ALA A 75 7.74 0.80 13.66
N GLY A 76 8.28 1.24 12.52
CA GLY A 76 9.11 0.43 11.65
C GLY A 76 8.47 -0.03 10.35
N ALA A 77 7.36 0.59 9.92
CA ALA A 77 6.80 0.34 8.60
C ALA A 77 7.86 0.60 7.51
N LYS A 78 7.90 -0.26 6.50
CA LYS A 78 8.82 -0.16 5.36
C LYS A 78 8.24 0.65 4.21
N GLY A 79 6.97 0.97 4.27
CA GLY A 79 6.32 1.83 3.31
C GLY A 79 4.95 2.27 3.76
N ILE A 80 4.42 3.23 3.04
CA ILE A 80 3.08 3.76 3.21
C ILE A 80 2.32 3.69 1.89
N LEU A 81 1.01 3.60 2.00
CA LEU A 81 0.07 3.73 0.91
C LEU A 81 -0.88 4.88 1.25
N ALA A 82 -0.80 5.96 0.47
CA ALA A 82 -1.62 7.14 0.65
C ALA A 82 -2.90 7.04 -0.21
N PRO A 83 -4.10 6.99 0.41
CA PRO A 83 -5.37 6.91 -0.32
C PRO A 83 -5.72 8.24 -0.97
N MET A 84 -6.65 8.22 -1.94
CA MET A 84 -7.28 9.41 -2.54
C MET A 84 -6.31 10.52 -2.98
N ILE A 85 -5.21 10.14 -3.60
CA ILE A 85 -4.26 11.13 -4.15
C ILE A 85 -4.81 11.67 -5.47
N GLU A 86 -5.02 12.97 -5.49
CA GLU A 86 -5.64 13.71 -6.59
C GLU A 86 -4.76 14.82 -7.16
N THR A 87 -3.75 15.25 -6.43
CA THR A 87 -2.91 16.39 -6.83
C THR A 87 -1.43 16.15 -6.53
N VAL A 88 -0.59 16.84 -7.29
CA VAL A 88 0.86 16.86 -7.07
C VAL A 88 1.21 17.35 -5.66
N ASN A 89 0.53 18.40 -5.19
CA ASN A 89 0.79 18.96 -3.86
C ASN A 89 0.52 17.96 -2.73
N GLN A 90 -0.55 17.13 -2.84
CA GLN A 90 -0.78 16.04 -1.88
C GLN A 90 0.38 15.05 -1.90
N THR A 91 0.84 14.67 -3.08
CA THR A 91 1.97 13.74 -3.23
C THR A 91 3.25 14.29 -2.61
N GLU A 92 3.59 15.55 -2.89
CA GLU A 92 4.77 16.22 -2.34
C GLU A 92 4.70 16.36 -0.82
N ASN A 93 3.52 16.63 -0.26
CA ASN A 93 3.31 16.68 1.19
C ASN A 93 3.53 15.31 1.84
N ILE A 94 3.07 14.22 1.23
CA ILE A 94 3.29 12.85 1.69
C ILE A 94 4.79 12.51 1.64
N ILE A 95 5.47 12.81 0.54
CA ILE A 95 6.92 12.58 0.39
C ILE A 95 7.68 13.33 1.48
N SER A 96 7.38 14.62 1.66
CA SER A 96 8.03 15.47 2.67
C SER A 96 7.79 14.96 4.10
N ALA A 97 6.59 14.44 4.41
CA ALA A 97 6.28 13.86 5.71
C ALA A 97 7.02 12.54 6.00
N CYS A 98 7.48 11.84 4.96
CA CYS A 98 8.27 10.61 5.11
C CYS A 98 9.76 10.89 5.33
N GLN A 99 10.25 12.07 4.94
CA GLN A 99 11.67 12.43 4.92
C GLN A 99 12.06 13.31 6.10
N TYR A 100 13.29 13.12 6.61
CA TYR A 100 13.87 14.00 7.63
C TYR A 100 14.38 15.31 7.01
N PRO A 101 14.50 16.39 7.81
CA PRO A 101 15.19 17.59 7.36
C PRO A 101 16.65 17.30 6.92
N PRO A 102 17.19 17.96 5.89
CA PRO A 102 16.58 19.10 5.17
C PRO A 102 15.60 18.71 4.05
N ASP A 103 15.48 17.42 3.69
CA ASP A 103 14.72 16.94 2.52
C ASP A 103 13.20 16.88 2.79
N GLY A 104 12.78 16.90 4.05
CA GLY A 104 11.39 16.86 4.46
C GLY A 104 11.14 17.42 5.86
N VAL A 105 9.94 17.10 6.39
CA VAL A 105 9.46 17.64 7.68
C VAL A 105 9.22 16.57 8.76
N ARG A 106 9.64 15.32 8.53
CA ARG A 106 9.47 14.24 9.50
C ARG A 106 10.18 14.57 10.81
N GLY A 107 9.44 14.57 11.92
CA GLY A 107 10.04 14.75 13.26
C GLY A 107 10.95 13.58 13.64
N MET A 108 12.05 13.88 14.31
CA MET A 108 13.01 12.88 14.79
C MET A 108 12.65 12.39 16.19
N GLY A 109 12.58 11.08 16.36
CA GLY A 109 12.32 10.40 17.64
C GLY A 109 13.26 9.23 17.85
N LEU A 110 13.13 8.57 19.01
CA LEU A 110 13.85 7.34 19.32
C LEU A 110 12.83 6.21 19.49
N ALA A 111 12.51 5.56 18.39
CA ALA A 111 11.54 4.48 18.36
C ALA A 111 12.17 3.20 17.75
N ARG A 112 11.34 2.20 17.44
CA ARG A 112 11.79 0.94 16.86
C ARG A 112 12.61 1.15 15.56
N ALA A 113 12.15 2.01 14.68
CA ALA A 113 12.83 2.29 13.41
C ALA A 113 14.24 2.88 13.61
N GLN A 114 14.47 3.63 14.69
CA GLN A 114 15.75 4.20 15.08
C GLN A 114 16.56 3.29 16.04
N GLY A 115 16.21 1.99 16.15
CA GLY A 115 16.89 1.06 17.04
C GLY A 115 16.81 1.44 18.51
N TYR A 116 15.72 2.09 18.93
CA TYR A 116 15.51 2.59 20.29
C TYR A 116 16.62 3.53 20.80
N GLY A 117 17.32 4.18 19.88
CA GLY A 117 18.37 5.16 20.20
C GLY A 117 19.78 4.59 20.26
N GLU A 118 20.01 3.33 19.90
CA GLU A 118 21.34 2.78 19.73
C GLU A 118 22.10 3.61 18.65
N ASN A 119 23.30 4.09 18.98
CA ASN A 119 24.00 5.09 18.19
C ASN A 119 24.34 4.67 16.75
N SER A 120 24.68 3.41 16.52
CA SER A 120 24.99 2.90 15.18
C SER A 120 23.71 2.79 14.34
N ALA A 121 22.62 2.30 14.92
CA ALA A 121 21.33 2.19 14.29
C ALA A 121 20.74 3.59 13.98
N LYS A 122 20.88 4.54 14.91
CA LYS A 122 20.44 5.92 14.73
C LYS A 122 21.18 6.61 13.56
N LYS A 123 22.51 6.52 13.51
CA LYS A 123 23.30 7.09 12.41
C LYS A 123 22.95 6.44 11.08
N LYS A 124 22.83 5.11 11.05
CA LYS A 124 22.45 4.34 9.87
C LYS A 124 21.05 4.75 9.38
N TYR A 125 20.09 4.91 10.29
CA TYR A 125 18.74 5.27 9.96
C TYR A 125 18.65 6.70 9.36
N ILE A 126 19.30 7.67 10.00
CA ILE A 126 19.28 9.07 9.53
C ILE A 126 20.02 9.22 8.20
N ASN A 127 21.17 8.57 8.03
CA ASN A 127 22.03 8.76 6.87
C ASN A 127 21.69 7.87 5.66
N GLN A 128 20.99 6.75 5.84
CA GLN A 128 20.83 5.73 4.79
C GLN A 128 19.37 5.34 4.50
N LYS A 129 18.42 5.55 5.42
CA LYS A 129 17.13 4.87 5.35
C LYS A 129 15.92 5.73 4.96
N VAL A 130 16.09 7.00 4.80
CA VAL A 130 15.03 7.83 4.23
C VAL A 130 14.71 7.38 2.80
N ASN A 131 15.72 6.89 2.07
CA ASN A 131 15.57 6.34 0.73
C ASN A 131 15.04 4.88 0.68
N GLU A 132 14.88 4.21 1.83
CA GLU A 132 14.37 2.84 1.90
C GLU A 132 12.87 2.75 2.20
N ILE A 133 12.23 3.87 2.55
CA ILE A 133 10.78 3.92 2.77
C ILE A 133 10.09 3.96 1.43
N GLU A 134 9.29 2.93 1.15
CA GLU A 134 8.54 2.87 -0.09
C GLU A 134 7.25 3.68 0.03
N ILE A 135 7.00 4.57 -0.93
CA ILE A 135 5.82 5.44 -0.97
C ILE A 135 4.96 5.03 -2.15
N TYR A 136 3.74 4.64 -1.85
CA TYR A 136 2.71 4.32 -2.83
C TYR A 136 1.53 5.27 -2.70
N VAL A 137 0.90 5.58 -3.82
CA VAL A 137 -0.30 6.42 -3.88
C VAL A 137 -1.47 5.63 -4.45
N GLN A 138 -2.71 5.88 -4.00
CA GLN A 138 -3.89 5.34 -4.66
C GLN A 138 -4.49 6.35 -5.63
N ILE A 139 -4.70 5.87 -6.88
CA ILE A 139 -5.41 6.60 -7.91
C ILE A 139 -6.80 5.97 -8.02
N GLU A 140 -7.79 6.67 -7.50
CA GLU A 140 -9.14 6.14 -7.31
C GLU A 140 -10.25 7.18 -7.52
N SER A 141 -9.91 8.29 -8.20
CA SER A 141 -10.88 9.32 -8.59
C SER A 141 -10.61 9.85 -10.00
N LYS A 142 -11.63 10.44 -10.63
CA LYS A 142 -11.49 11.14 -11.91
C LYS A 142 -10.41 12.21 -11.87
N LYS A 143 -10.29 12.91 -10.74
CA LYS A 143 -9.27 13.96 -10.58
C LYS A 143 -7.88 13.39 -10.45
N GLY A 144 -7.72 12.31 -9.68
CA GLY A 144 -6.46 11.56 -9.61
C GLY A 144 -6.06 10.98 -10.97
N LEU A 145 -7.00 10.38 -11.68
CA LEU A 145 -6.79 9.90 -13.06
C LEU A 145 -6.30 11.02 -13.99
N LYS A 146 -6.94 12.19 -13.97
CA LYS A 146 -6.53 13.33 -14.80
C LYS A 146 -5.10 13.79 -14.52
N ASN A 147 -4.68 13.74 -13.27
CA ASN A 147 -3.38 14.24 -12.81
C ASN A 147 -2.32 13.14 -12.64
N CYS A 148 -2.64 11.88 -12.96
CA CYS A 148 -1.76 10.72 -12.62
C CYS A 148 -0.36 10.85 -13.20
N LYS A 149 -0.19 11.38 -14.42
CA LYS A 149 1.12 11.58 -15.02
C LYS A 149 2.01 12.53 -14.19
N GLU A 150 1.47 13.66 -13.77
CA GLU A 150 2.20 14.63 -12.94
C GLU A 150 2.46 14.10 -11.52
N ILE A 151 1.52 13.34 -10.95
CA ILE A 151 1.66 12.65 -9.67
C ILE A 151 2.81 11.63 -9.74
N PHE A 152 2.84 10.82 -10.80
CA PHE A 152 3.82 9.75 -10.96
C PHE A 152 5.25 10.25 -11.27
N SER A 153 5.37 11.47 -11.82
CA SER A 153 6.69 12.11 -12.01
C SER A 153 7.39 12.49 -10.70
N LYS A 154 6.71 12.37 -9.55
CA LYS A 154 7.30 12.63 -8.24
C LYS A 154 8.05 11.42 -7.71
N ASN A 155 8.87 11.63 -6.68
CA ASN A 155 9.70 10.59 -6.08
C ASN A 155 8.86 9.58 -5.25
N ILE A 156 8.07 8.76 -5.94
CA ILE A 156 7.27 7.66 -5.39
C ILE A 156 7.72 6.32 -5.96
N ASN A 157 7.46 5.24 -5.25
CA ASN A 157 7.86 3.89 -5.67
C ASN A 157 6.84 3.21 -6.58
N GLY A 158 5.59 3.67 -6.53
CA GLY A 158 4.52 3.12 -7.33
C GLY A 158 3.15 3.64 -6.93
N TYR A 159 2.14 3.00 -7.51
CA TYR A 159 0.75 3.30 -7.20
C TYR A 159 -0.05 2.02 -7.00
N PHE A 160 -1.22 2.15 -6.39
CA PHE A 160 -2.30 1.17 -6.44
C PHE A 160 -3.54 1.79 -7.09
N ILE A 161 -4.22 0.99 -7.90
CA ILE A 161 -5.57 1.33 -8.33
C ILE A 161 -6.55 0.90 -7.24
N GLY A 162 -7.46 1.79 -6.84
CA GLY A 162 -8.62 1.47 -6.00
C GLY A 162 -9.84 1.22 -6.90
N PRO A 163 -10.08 -0.04 -7.35
CA PRO A 163 -11.06 -0.28 -8.43
C PRO A 163 -12.48 0.10 -8.03
N TYR A 164 -12.87 -0.10 -6.78
CA TYR A 164 -14.21 0.25 -6.31
C TYR A 164 -14.44 1.76 -6.33
N ASP A 165 -13.54 2.53 -5.74
CA ASP A 165 -13.64 3.99 -5.67
C ASP A 165 -13.47 4.63 -7.04
N LEU A 166 -12.53 4.13 -7.85
CA LEU A 166 -12.35 4.61 -9.21
C LEU A 166 -13.62 4.37 -10.03
N SER A 167 -14.22 3.18 -9.99
CA SER A 167 -15.44 2.87 -10.71
C SER A 167 -16.63 3.73 -10.25
N ALA A 168 -16.73 3.97 -8.93
CA ALA A 168 -17.74 4.87 -8.37
C ALA A 168 -17.53 6.31 -8.85
N SER A 169 -16.29 6.79 -8.84
CA SER A 169 -15.93 8.11 -9.37
C SER A 169 -16.23 8.26 -10.87
N LEU A 170 -16.16 7.15 -11.61
CA LEU A 170 -16.56 7.09 -13.04
C LEU A 170 -18.07 6.92 -13.25
N ASN A 171 -18.91 7.01 -12.20
CA ASN A 171 -20.35 6.81 -12.18
C ASN A 171 -20.80 5.37 -12.50
N ASN A 172 -19.93 4.39 -12.34
CA ASN A 172 -20.20 2.97 -12.57
C ASN A 172 -19.77 2.12 -11.36
N PRO A 173 -20.30 2.34 -10.13
CA PRO A 173 -19.81 1.71 -8.91
C PRO A 173 -19.83 0.18 -9.01
N GLY A 174 -18.66 -0.44 -8.77
CA GLY A 174 -18.45 -1.89 -8.79
C GLY A 174 -18.45 -2.53 -10.18
N LYS A 175 -18.58 -1.75 -11.27
CA LYS A 175 -18.51 -2.26 -12.65
C LYS A 175 -17.12 -2.00 -13.23
N PHE A 176 -16.34 -3.06 -13.38
CA PHE A 176 -14.96 -3.02 -13.85
C PHE A 176 -14.80 -3.41 -15.32
N ASP A 177 -15.91 -3.75 -15.99
CA ASP A 177 -16.00 -4.20 -17.38
C ASP A 177 -16.58 -3.14 -18.31
N THR A 178 -16.53 -1.86 -17.91
CA THR A 178 -16.96 -0.73 -18.73
C THR A 178 -15.80 -0.14 -19.53
N ASP A 179 -16.11 0.43 -20.69
CA ASP A 179 -15.09 1.10 -21.53
C ASP A 179 -14.40 2.24 -20.78
N GLU A 180 -15.15 2.97 -19.94
CA GLU A 180 -14.60 4.04 -19.11
C GLU A 180 -13.55 3.53 -18.13
N PHE A 181 -13.82 2.38 -17.49
CA PHE A 181 -12.88 1.79 -16.56
C PHE A 181 -11.64 1.26 -17.28
N TYR A 182 -11.80 0.56 -18.40
CA TYR A 182 -10.68 0.08 -19.21
C TYR A 182 -9.80 1.23 -19.74
N ASN A 183 -10.40 2.32 -20.17
CA ASN A 183 -9.66 3.50 -20.61
C ASN A 183 -8.90 4.15 -19.44
N ALA A 184 -9.51 4.24 -18.26
CA ALA A 184 -8.84 4.75 -17.06
C ALA A 184 -7.64 3.87 -16.67
N GLU A 185 -7.79 2.53 -16.62
CA GLU A 185 -6.68 1.59 -16.38
C GLU A 185 -5.54 1.81 -17.36
N LYS A 186 -5.86 1.91 -18.65
CA LYS A 186 -4.86 2.09 -19.72
C LYS A 186 -4.07 3.39 -19.56
N ILE A 187 -4.75 4.48 -19.22
CA ILE A 187 -4.09 5.79 -18.99
C ILE A 187 -3.15 5.69 -17.79
N ILE A 188 -3.60 5.13 -16.68
CA ILE A 188 -2.81 5.00 -15.45
C ILE A 188 -1.58 4.10 -15.69
N LEU A 189 -1.78 2.93 -16.31
CA LEU A 189 -0.69 2.00 -16.62
C LEU A 189 0.35 2.61 -17.56
N SER A 190 -0.11 3.36 -18.58
CA SER A 190 0.80 4.04 -19.51
C SER A 190 1.64 5.11 -18.80
N ALA A 191 1.01 5.95 -17.98
CA ALA A 191 1.69 6.98 -17.23
C ALA A 191 2.74 6.38 -16.26
N ALA A 192 2.38 5.32 -15.55
CA ALA A 192 3.29 4.64 -14.63
C ALA A 192 4.47 3.96 -15.33
N LYS A 193 4.23 3.40 -16.52
CA LYS A 193 5.27 2.80 -17.35
C LYS A 193 6.26 3.85 -17.89
N GLU A 194 5.78 5.04 -18.27
CA GLU A 194 6.64 6.15 -18.70
C GLU A 194 7.58 6.57 -17.57
N GLU A 195 7.10 6.62 -16.32
CA GLU A 195 7.90 7.00 -15.15
C GLU A 195 8.68 5.83 -14.53
N GLY A 196 8.49 4.60 -15.00
CA GLY A 196 9.21 3.42 -14.52
C GLY A 196 8.87 2.99 -13.09
N ILE A 197 7.71 3.39 -12.56
CA ILE A 197 7.25 3.06 -11.21
C ILE A 197 6.48 1.73 -11.17
N LYS A 198 6.35 1.15 -9.97
CA LYS A 198 5.59 -0.09 -9.76
C LYS A 198 4.09 0.11 -9.97
N CYS A 199 3.47 -0.85 -10.65
CA CYS A 199 2.04 -0.85 -10.96
C CYS A 199 1.30 -1.82 -10.03
N GLY A 200 0.58 -1.28 -9.04
CA GLY A 200 -0.14 -2.03 -8.03
C GLY A 200 -1.62 -2.24 -8.35
N TYR A 201 -2.14 -3.43 -8.02
CA TYR A 201 -3.55 -3.77 -8.08
C TYR A 201 -3.98 -4.53 -6.84
N HIS A 202 -5.11 -4.14 -6.24
CA HIS A 202 -5.73 -4.89 -5.14
C HIS A 202 -6.81 -5.83 -5.70
N LEU A 203 -6.47 -7.10 -5.82
CA LEU A 203 -7.38 -8.19 -6.20
C LEU A 203 -8.16 -8.64 -4.96
N VAL A 204 -9.30 -8.01 -4.68
CA VAL A 204 -10.08 -8.25 -3.45
C VAL A 204 -10.61 -9.68 -3.36
N GLU A 205 -11.15 -10.24 -4.44
CA GLU A 205 -11.59 -11.64 -4.47
C GLU A 205 -10.38 -12.59 -4.54
N PRO A 206 -10.32 -13.64 -3.71
CA PRO A 206 -9.21 -14.59 -3.66
C PRO A 206 -9.20 -15.55 -4.85
N ASP A 207 -9.02 -15.02 -6.03
CA ASP A 207 -9.00 -15.74 -7.31
C ASP A 207 -7.56 -15.76 -7.87
N LYS A 208 -6.87 -16.88 -7.66
CA LYS A 208 -5.49 -17.05 -8.13
C LYS A 208 -5.32 -16.97 -9.65
N ASP A 209 -6.36 -17.31 -10.41
CA ASP A 209 -6.29 -17.35 -11.89
C ASP A 209 -6.28 -15.92 -12.49
N LYS A 210 -6.66 -14.93 -11.70
CA LYS A 210 -6.58 -13.52 -12.08
C LYS A 210 -5.17 -12.92 -11.91
N ILE A 211 -4.31 -13.53 -11.12
CA ILE A 211 -2.94 -13.00 -10.88
C ILE A 211 -2.16 -12.89 -12.21
N ASN A 212 -2.11 -13.98 -12.98
CA ASN A 212 -1.41 -13.98 -14.27
C ASN A 212 -2.03 -12.99 -15.25
N LYS A 213 -3.37 -12.92 -15.32
CA LYS A 213 -4.08 -11.98 -16.18
C LYS A 213 -3.76 -10.52 -15.85
N LEU A 214 -3.64 -10.19 -14.56
CA LEU A 214 -3.25 -8.85 -14.13
C LEU A 214 -1.78 -8.55 -14.46
N ASN A 215 -0.89 -9.54 -14.27
CA ASN A 215 0.50 -9.38 -14.64
C ASN A 215 0.68 -9.18 -16.16
N ASP A 216 -0.06 -9.92 -16.98
CA ASP A 216 -0.06 -9.77 -18.46
C ASP A 216 -0.58 -8.39 -18.89
N LYS A 217 -1.50 -7.78 -18.13
CA LYS A 217 -1.94 -6.39 -18.32
C LYS A 217 -0.85 -5.37 -18.00
N GLY A 218 0.15 -5.73 -17.19
CA GLY A 218 1.25 -4.86 -16.79
C GLY A 218 1.32 -4.53 -15.29
N TYR A 219 0.43 -5.11 -14.47
CA TYR A 219 0.55 -4.99 -13.02
C TYR A 219 1.65 -5.91 -12.49
N ASN A 220 2.59 -5.37 -11.73
CA ASN A 220 3.74 -6.10 -11.21
C ASN A 220 3.81 -6.12 -9.69
N MET A 221 2.81 -5.53 -9.01
CA MET A 221 2.63 -5.54 -7.58
C MET A 221 1.17 -5.85 -7.24
N ILE A 222 0.88 -7.11 -6.89
CA ILE A 222 -0.49 -7.57 -6.72
C ILE A 222 -0.76 -7.87 -5.24
N ALA A 223 -1.73 -7.16 -4.66
CA ALA A 223 -2.31 -7.51 -3.38
C ALA A 223 -3.37 -8.60 -3.60
N PHE A 224 -3.10 -9.79 -3.12
CA PHE A 224 -4.03 -10.91 -3.20
C PHE A 224 -4.97 -10.91 -2.02
N SER A 225 -6.20 -10.51 -2.24
CA SER A 225 -7.30 -10.47 -1.29
C SER A 225 -7.05 -9.61 -0.03
N VAL A 226 -7.83 -9.82 0.97
CA VAL A 226 -7.76 -9.26 2.32
C VAL A 226 -8.20 -10.32 3.32
N ASP A 227 -7.65 -10.30 4.54
CA ASP A 227 -7.88 -11.30 5.58
C ASP A 227 -9.36 -11.62 5.82
N ILE A 228 -10.20 -10.62 5.99
CA ILE A 228 -11.66 -10.80 6.20
C ILE A 228 -12.33 -11.51 5.03
N ARG A 229 -11.92 -11.22 3.79
CA ARG A 229 -12.52 -11.85 2.61
C ARG A 229 -12.06 -13.30 2.45
N MET A 230 -10.79 -13.58 2.71
CA MET A 230 -10.26 -14.94 2.73
C MET A 230 -10.98 -15.79 3.78
N LEU A 231 -11.18 -15.23 4.99
CA LEU A 231 -11.91 -15.90 6.08
C LEU A 231 -13.38 -16.13 5.72
N ASP A 232 -14.09 -15.12 5.18
CA ASP A 232 -15.50 -15.24 4.80
C ASP A 232 -15.71 -16.33 3.73
N VAL A 233 -14.90 -16.31 2.67
CA VAL A 233 -14.98 -17.33 1.61
C VAL A 233 -14.76 -18.73 2.17
N THR A 234 -13.74 -18.91 3.00
CA THR A 234 -13.39 -20.21 3.56
C THR A 234 -14.44 -20.69 4.58
N ALA A 235 -14.93 -19.79 5.43
CA ALA A 235 -15.94 -20.10 6.43
C ALA A 235 -17.29 -20.55 5.81
N ARG A 236 -17.59 -20.08 4.60
CA ARG A 236 -18.83 -20.45 3.89
C ARG A 236 -18.74 -21.79 3.14
N LEU A 237 -17.55 -22.36 2.96
CA LEU A 237 -17.38 -23.60 2.19
C LEU A 237 -18.32 -24.74 2.65
N PRO A 238 -18.50 -25.01 3.97
CA PRO A 238 -19.39 -26.09 4.41
C PRO A 238 -20.86 -25.88 4.07
N PHE A 239 -21.28 -24.65 3.81
CA PHE A 239 -22.68 -24.28 3.55
C PHE A 239 -23.00 -24.09 2.06
N ASN A 240 -21.96 -24.09 1.21
CA ASN A 240 -22.10 -23.99 -0.24
C ASN A 240 -22.26 -25.37 -0.91
N LEU A 241 -22.81 -26.34 -0.18
CA LEU A 241 -23.14 -27.65 -0.71
C LEU A 241 -24.31 -27.49 -1.69
N LYS A 242 -24.07 -27.77 -2.98
CA LYS A 242 -25.11 -27.92 -3.99
C LYS A 242 -25.74 -29.32 -3.88
#